data_eb767075ee038ee0d1b2b361496c4530
#
_entry.id   eb767075ee038ee0d1b2b361496c4530
#
_cell.length_a   1.000
_cell.length_b   1.000
_cell.length_c   1.000
_cell.angle_alpha   90.00
_cell.angle_beta   90.00
_cell.angle_gamma   90.00
#
_symmetry.space_group_name_H-M   'P 1'
#
loop_
_entity.id
_entity.type
_entity.pdbx_description
1 polymer ?
#
loop_
_entity_poly.entity_id
_entity_poly.type
_entity_poly.pdbx_seq_one_letter_code
_entity_poly.pdbx_strand_id
1 'polypeptide(L)'
;MPGPLLAIDGPFVLYRSFFALPDSITDARKRPVNALLGATNLILRIAADRRPRAIVVCFGAEAATYRVDLYPGYHAQRPPVPEALAWQFEQAPDLFGALGWICQTSEELEADDLLGSLGEAEAAAGGRALIMTGDRDMYQCASDRVSVVFLKQGASGFEEVDPDEVRRRYGVGPELVPDFIALRGDPSDGLPGAPGIGAKTAAALLARHGSLEGVIAAAGEQRPKIAAALRDNAELLRAFGEIARLRGTAVALPADRDTDLAQGAAAARGLGLNRLAERLQAAGSLAEL
;
A
#
# COMPACT_ATOMS: atom_id res chain seq x y z
N MET A 1 4.46 26.21 0.07
CA MET A 1 4.53 25.13 -0.92
C MET A 1 3.18 24.44 -0.92
N PRO A 2 2.66 23.98 -2.06
CA PRO A 2 1.44 23.17 -2.07
C PRO A 2 1.60 21.95 -1.17
N GLY A 3 0.49 21.41 -0.67
CA GLY A 3 0.48 20.18 0.14
C GLY A 3 1.03 18.98 -0.65
N PRO A 4 1.31 17.86 0.00
CA PRO A 4 1.76 16.63 -0.68
C PRO A 4 0.65 16.01 -1.53
N LEU A 5 1.01 15.20 -2.54
CA LEU A 5 0.09 14.23 -3.12
C LEU A 5 -0.17 13.12 -2.09
N LEU A 6 -1.44 12.76 -1.83
CA LEU A 6 -1.79 11.61 -1.00
C LEU A 6 -2.26 10.46 -1.91
N ALA A 7 -1.42 9.43 -2.06
CA ALA A 7 -1.72 8.21 -2.79
C ALA A 7 -2.13 7.11 -1.80
N ILE A 8 -3.25 6.44 -2.04
CA ILE A 8 -3.90 5.55 -1.07
C ILE A 8 -4.07 4.16 -1.67
N ASP A 9 -3.68 3.17 -0.93
CA ASP A 9 -3.94 1.76 -1.17
C ASP A 9 -5.43 1.48 -0.89
N GLY A 10 -6.24 1.52 -1.95
CA GLY A 10 -7.70 1.33 -1.88
C GLY A 10 -8.08 -0.04 -1.32
N PRO A 11 -7.57 -1.15 -1.86
CA PRO A 11 -7.77 -2.48 -1.31
C PRO A 11 -7.46 -2.55 0.18
N PHE A 12 -6.29 -2.11 0.60
CA PHE A 12 -5.89 -2.20 2.00
C PHE A 12 -6.84 -1.44 2.94
N VAL A 13 -7.19 -0.18 2.62
CA VAL A 13 -8.06 0.61 3.51
C VAL A 13 -9.48 0.04 3.58
N LEU A 14 -9.99 -0.56 2.49
CA LEU A 14 -11.30 -1.22 2.48
C LEU A 14 -11.28 -2.53 3.27
N TYR A 15 -10.30 -3.42 3.02
CA TYR A 15 -10.12 -4.66 3.79
C TYR A 15 -9.99 -4.39 5.29
N ARG A 16 -9.08 -3.48 5.65
CA ARG A 16 -8.88 -3.09 7.05
C ARG A 16 -10.18 -2.63 7.70
N SER A 17 -10.93 -1.78 7.02
CA SER A 17 -12.16 -1.20 7.53
C SER A 17 -13.28 -2.24 7.65
N PHE A 18 -13.37 -3.16 6.69
CA PHE A 18 -14.33 -4.26 6.69
C PHE A 18 -14.19 -5.15 7.93
N PHE A 19 -12.96 -5.53 8.27
CA PHE A 19 -12.72 -6.39 9.43
C PHE A 19 -12.62 -5.64 10.76
N ALA A 20 -12.45 -4.31 10.73
CA ALA A 20 -12.36 -3.51 11.96
C ALA A 20 -13.71 -3.00 12.46
N LEU A 21 -14.69 -2.84 11.57
CA LEU A 21 -16.02 -2.30 11.91
C LEU A 21 -17.11 -3.38 11.79
N PRO A 22 -18.19 -3.28 12.63
CA PRO A 22 -19.26 -4.25 12.59
C PRO A 22 -20.00 -4.24 11.24
N ASP A 23 -20.39 -5.42 10.76
CA ASP A 23 -21.21 -5.63 9.57
C ASP A 23 -22.66 -5.14 9.73
N SER A 24 -23.08 -4.86 10.96
CA SER A 24 -24.38 -4.23 11.28
C SER A 24 -24.51 -2.77 10.82
N ILE A 25 -23.38 -2.15 10.38
CA ILE A 25 -23.41 -0.85 9.69
C ILE A 25 -23.88 -1.11 8.26
N THR A 26 -25.15 -0.83 7.98
CA THR A 26 -25.80 -1.21 6.72
C THR A 26 -26.48 -0.03 6.04
N ASP A 27 -26.68 -0.16 4.72
CA ASP A 27 -27.55 0.72 3.93
C ASP A 27 -29.05 0.45 4.19
N ALA A 28 -29.92 1.16 3.49
CA ALA A 28 -31.38 1.00 3.57
C ALA A 28 -31.85 -0.40 3.10
N ARG A 29 -31.04 -1.12 2.31
CA ARG A 29 -31.30 -2.48 1.82
C ARG A 29 -30.67 -3.56 2.70
N LYS A 30 -30.14 -3.20 3.87
CA LYS A 30 -29.47 -4.08 4.83
C LYS A 30 -28.15 -4.67 4.31
N ARG A 31 -27.52 -4.06 3.31
CA ARG A 31 -26.18 -4.46 2.84
C ARG A 31 -25.12 -3.76 3.68
N PRO A 32 -24.06 -4.46 4.14
CA PRO A 32 -22.97 -3.85 4.89
C PRO A 32 -22.29 -2.72 4.09
N VAL A 33 -22.02 -1.60 4.76
CA VAL A 33 -21.28 -0.43 4.23
C VAL A 33 -20.14 -0.01 5.16
N ASN A 34 -19.76 -0.92 6.05
CA ASN A 34 -18.74 -0.70 7.08
C ASN A 34 -17.36 -0.42 6.50
N ALA A 35 -16.96 -1.12 5.41
CA ALA A 35 -15.68 -0.87 4.73
C ALA A 35 -15.62 0.55 4.16
N LEU A 36 -16.68 0.98 3.47
CA LEU A 36 -16.78 2.33 2.91
C LEU A 36 -16.71 3.40 3.99
N LEU A 37 -17.46 3.23 5.09
CA LEU A 37 -17.42 4.14 6.23
C LEU A 37 -16.01 4.24 6.83
N GLY A 38 -15.38 3.10 7.11
CA GLY A 38 -14.09 3.06 7.75
C GLY A 38 -12.97 3.61 6.87
N ALA A 39 -12.94 3.22 5.60
CA ALA A 39 -11.97 3.73 4.62
C ALA A 39 -12.09 5.25 4.46
N THR A 40 -13.31 5.76 4.27
CA THR A 40 -13.55 7.21 4.17
C THR A 40 -13.07 7.95 5.41
N ASN A 41 -13.36 7.44 6.61
CA ASN A 41 -12.91 8.05 7.86
C ASN A 41 -11.39 8.05 8.02
N LEU A 42 -10.71 6.97 7.63
CA LEU A 42 -9.25 6.90 7.67
C LEU A 42 -8.61 7.92 6.72
N ILE A 43 -9.13 8.02 5.50
CA ILE A 43 -8.63 8.97 4.50
C ILE A 43 -8.87 10.41 4.95
N LEU A 44 -10.07 10.75 5.37
CA LEU A 44 -10.42 12.10 5.87
C LEU A 44 -9.52 12.52 7.03
N ARG A 45 -9.25 11.62 7.97
CA ARG A 45 -8.37 11.91 9.11
C ARG A 45 -6.95 12.28 8.67
N ILE A 46 -6.37 11.54 7.72
CA ILE A 46 -5.04 11.83 7.20
C ILE A 46 -5.06 13.10 6.35
N ALA A 47 -6.10 13.29 5.55
CA ALA A 47 -6.26 14.49 4.75
C ALA A 47 -6.40 15.76 5.61
N ALA A 48 -7.13 15.69 6.72
CA ALA A 48 -7.24 16.80 7.67
C ALA A 48 -5.90 17.17 8.31
N ASP A 49 -5.08 16.16 8.66
CA ASP A 49 -3.78 16.35 9.28
C ASP A 49 -2.71 16.83 8.27
N ARG A 50 -2.66 16.25 7.08
CA ARG A 50 -1.59 16.45 6.09
C ARG A 50 -1.90 17.48 5.01
N ARG A 51 -3.17 17.87 4.85
CA ARG A 51 -3.65 18.86 3.87
C ARG A 51 -3.09 18.62 2.47
N PRO A 52 -3.37 17.45 1.87
CA PRO A 52 -2.84 17.10 0.56
C PRO A 52 -3.40 18.05 -0.52
N ARG A 53 -2.59 18.30 -1.56
CA ARG A 53 -3.01 19.06 -2.75
C ARG A 53 -4.02 18.29 -3.61
N ALA A 54 -3.95 16.95 -3.57
CA ALA A 54 -4.87 16.03 -4.21
C ALA A 54 -4.81 14.66 -3.54
N ILE A 55 -5.87 13.87 -3.67
CA ILE A 55 -5.99 12.50 -3.16
C ILE A 55 -6.24 11.56 -4.32
N VAL A 56 -5.42 10.52 -4.46
CA VAL A 56 -5.57 9.45 -5.44
C VAL A 56 -5.72 8.12 -4.69
N VAL A 57 -6.80 7.40 -4.94
CA VAL A 57 -7.02 6.05 -4.41
C VAL A 57 -6.75 5.05 -5.52
N CYS A 58 -5.76 4.20 -5.31
CA CYS A 58 -5.32 3.20 -6.29
C CYS A 58 -6.01 1.87 -6.06
N PHE A 59 -6.46 1.27 -7.15
CA PHE A 59 -6.99 -0.09 -7.21
C PHE A 59 -6.23 -0.84 -8.30
N GLY A 60 -6.03 -2.14 -8.11
CA GLY A 60 -5.31 -2.96 -9.08
C GLY A 60 -5.81 -4.39 -9.09
N ALA A 61 -5.19 -5.22 -9.91
CA ALA A 61 -5.38 -6.65 -9.89
C ALA A 61 -5.09 -7.20 -8.48
N GLU A 62 -5.80 -8.23 -8.05
CA GLU A 62 -5.55 -8.90 -6.77
C GLU A 62 -4.19 -9.62 -6.74
N ALA A 63 -3.77 -10.13 -7.88
CA ALA A 63 -2.44 -10.68 -8.12
C ALA A 63 -2.09 -10.41 -9.60
N ALA A 64 -1.06 -9.63 -9.84
CA ALA A 64 -0.59 -9.34 -11.19
C ALA A 64 -0.08 -10.62 -11.87
N THR A 65 -0.54 -10.86 -13.11
CA THR A 65 -0.20 -12.08 -13.87
C THR A 65 1.30 -12.33 -13.92
N TYR A 66 2.10 -11.30 -14.11
CA TYR A 66 3.56 -11.45 -14.19
C TYR A 66 4.20 -11.95 -12.89
N ARG A 67 3.63 -11.61 -11.71
CA ARG A 67 4.11 -12.10 -10.41
C ARG A 67 3.75 -13.58 -10.24
N VAL A 68 2.53 -13.96 -10.64
CA VAL A 68 2.07 -15.36 -10.63
C VAL A 68 2.89 -16.20 -11.60
N ASP A 69 3.23 -15.68 -12.79
CA ASP A 69 4.06 -16.38 -13.78
C ASP A 69 5.50 -16.62 -13.26
N LEU A 70 6.05 -15.67 -12.50
CA LEU A 70 7.36 -15.83 -11.86
C LEU A 70 7.35 -16.85 -10.73
N TYR A 71 6.26 -16.88 -9.94
CA TYR A 71 6.09 -17.81 -8.85
C TYR A 71 4.60 -18.13 -8.60
N PRO A 72 4.12 -19.33 -8.99
CA PRO A 72 2.72 -19.71 -8.82
C PRO A 72 2.22 -19.77 -7.36
N GLY A 73 3.14 -19.74 -6.38
CA GLY A 73 2.82 -19.64 -4.95
C GLY A 73 2.45 -18.23 -4.50
N TYR A 74 2.69 -17.21 -5.32
CA TYR A 74 2.36 -15.82 -5.02
C TYR A 74 0.85 -15.66 -4.84
N HIS A 75 0.43 -15.16 -3.70
CA HIS A 75 -0.98 -14.99 -3.28
C HIS A 75 -1.87 -16.25 -3.36
N ALA A 76 -1.32 -17.42 -3.68
CA ALA A 76 -2.10 -18.65 -3.91
C ALA A 76 -2.94 -19.11 -2.70
N GLN A 77 -2.61 -18.66 -1.50
CA GLN A 77 -3.31 -19.00 -0.26
C GLN A 77 -4.24 -17.89 0.24
N ARG A 78 -4.37 -16.78 -0.48
CA ARG A 78 -5.30 -15.70 -0.10
C ARG A 78 -6.74 -16.22 -0.23
N PRO A 79 -7.57 -16.05 0.81
CA PRO A 79 -8.98 -16.40 0.71
C PRO A 79 -9.68 -15.45 -0.28
N PRO A 80 -10.75 -15.93 -0.95
CA PRO A 80 -11.51 -15.07 -1.86
C PRO A 80 -12.10 -13.86 -1.11
N VAL A 81 -12.27 -12.77 -1.83
CA VAL A 81 -12.89 -11.54 -1.29
C VAL A 81 -14.32 -11.88 -0.83
N PRO A 82 -14.70 -11.56 0.44
CA PRO A 82 -16.07 -11.75 0.89
C PRO A 82 -17.04 -10.98 -0.01
N GLU A 83 -18.19 -11.61 -0.37
CA GLU A 83 -19.20 -11.02 -1.27
C GLU A 83 -19.63 -9.60 -0.83
N ALA A 84 -19.88 -9.43 0.48
CA ALA A 84 -20.25 -8.14 1.05
C ALA A 84 -19.13 -7.07 0.94
N LEU A 85 -17.87 -7.48 0.87
CA LEU A 85 -16.75 -6.59 0.64
C LEU A 85 -16.57 -6.31 -0.86
N ALA A 86 -16.72 -7.32 -1.71
CA ALA A 86 -16.65 -7.15 -3.17
C ALA A 86 -17.65 -6.09 -3.65
N TRP A 87 -18.90 -6.14 -3.16
CA TRP A 87 -19.88 -5.09 -3.45
C TRP A 87 -19.42 -3.70 -2.97
N GLN A 88 -18.77 -3.59 -1.81
CA GLN A 88 -18.26 -2.32 -1.32
C GLN A 88 -17.07 -1.79 -2.16
N PHE A 89 -16.26 -2.69 -2.73
CA PHE A 89 -15.25 -2.31 -3.73
C PHE A 89 -15.87 -1.66 -4.96
N GLU A 90 -16.99 -2.20 -5.45
CA GLU A 90 -17.72 -1.63 -6.59
C GLU A 90 -18.30 -0.24 -6.31
N GLN A 91 -18.71 0.03 -5.04
CA GLN A 91 -19.27 1.32 -4.65
C GLN A 91 -18.22 2.37 -4.29
N ALA A 92 -16.99 1.95 -3.97
CA ALA A 92 -15.94 2.83 -3.49
C ALA A 92 -15.57 3.96 -4.49
N PRO A 93 -15.42 3.71 -5.80
CA PRO A 93 -15.10 4.76 -6.76
C PRO A 93 -16.15 5.88 -6.81
N ASP A 94 -17.42 5.55 -6.71
CA ASP A 94 -18.51 6.54 -6.74
C ASP A 94 -18.48 7.41 -5.48
N LEU A 95 -18.32 6.80 -4.30
CA LEU A 95 -18.24 7.55 -3.04
C LEU A 95 -16.98 8.43 -2.99
N PHE A 96 -15.82 7.88 -3.37
CA PHE A 96 -14.56 8.61 -3.35
C PHE A 96 -14.53 9.71 -4.43
N GLY A 97 -15.07 9.43 -5.62
CA GLY A 97 -15.22 10.41 -6.69
C GLY A 97 -16.10 11.59 -6.27
N ALA A 98 -17.20 11.34 -5.55
CA ALA A 98 -18.05 12.39 -4.99
C ALA A 98 -17.33 13.26 -3.95
N LEU A 99 -16.37 12.71 -3.22
CA LEU A 99 -15.48 13.47 -2.34
C LEU A 99 -14.41 14.28 -3.11
N GLY A 100 -14.38 14.22 -4.46
CA GLY A 100 -13.38 14.84 -5.29
C GLY A 100 -12.06 14.04 -5.37
N TRP A 101 -11.99 12.85 -4.78
CA TRP A 101 -10.82 12.00 -4.84
C TRP A 101 -10.77 11.24 -6.17
N ILE A 102 -9.58 11.05 -6.70
CA ILE A 102 -9.38 10.36 -7.97
C ILE A 102 -9.20 8.88 -7.71
N CYS A 103 -10.00 8.03 -8.36
CA CYS A 103 -9.77 6.59 -8.34
C CYS A 103 -8.97 6.20 -9.60
N GLN A 104 -7.79 5.64 -9.39
CA GLN A 104 -6.95 5.12 -10.47
C GLN A 104 -6.96 3.59 -10.39
N THR A 105 -7.23 2.94 -11.53
CA THR A 105 -7.39 1.49 -11.61
C THR A 105 -6.45 0.89 -12.65
N SER A 106 -6.02 -0.35 -12.42
CA SER A 106 -5.31 -1.17 -13.41
C SER A 106 -5.83 -2.60 -13.37
N GLU A 107 -5.99 -3.21 -14.54
CA GLU A 107 -6.33 -4.64 -14.66
C GLU A 107 -5.06 -5.52 -14.71
N GLU A 108 -3.92 -4.95 -15.05
CA GLU A 108 -2.65 -5.66 -15.27
C GLU A 108 -1.69 -5.55 -14.08
N LEU A 109 -1.73 -4.40 -13.39
CA LEU A 109 -0.85 -4.08 -12.28
C LEU A 109 -1.61 -4.09 -10.95
N GLU A 110 -0.90 -4.30 -9.86
CA GLU A 110 -1.45 -4.17 -8.52
C GLU A 110 -1.51 -2.70 -8.08
N ALA A 111 -2.28 -2.41 -7.04
CA ALA A 111 -2.38 -1.05 -6.50
C ALA A 111 -1.00 -0.49 -6.12
N ASP A 112 -0.11 -1.33 -5.62
CA ASP A 112 1.24 -0.97 -5.19
C ASP A 112 2.11 -0.41 -6.31
N ASP A 113 2.01 -1.00 -7.53
CA ASP A 113 2.74 -0.52 -8.70
C ASP A 113 2.26 0.90 -9.10
N LEU A 114 0.96 1.17 -8.98
CA LEU A 114 0.39 2.51 -9.21
C LEU A 114 0.82 3.51 -8.12
N LEU A 115 0.82 3.09 -6.86
CA LEU A 115 1.24 3.90 -5.71
C LEU A 115 2.71 4.31 -5.84
N GLY A 116 3.59 3.35 -6.15
CA GLY A 116 5.01 3.61 -6.37
C GLY A 116 5.24 4.58 -7.53
N SER A 117 4.54 4.34 -8.66
CA SER A 117 4.62 5.20 -9.85
C SER A 117 4.15 6.63 -9.59
N LEU A 118 3.07 6.82 -8.83
CA LEU A 118 2.58 8.15 -8.41
C LEU A 118 3.59 8.85 -7.50
N GLY A 119 4.15 8.14 -6.52
CA GLY A 119 5.17 8.68 -5.64
C GLY A 119 6.41 9.17 -6.40
N GLU A 120 6.91 8.35 -7.32
CA GLU A 120 8.06 8.68 -8.17
C GLU A 120 7.77 9.86 -9.11
N ALA A 121 6.62 9.84 -9.79
CA ALA A 121 6.22 10.92 -10.69
C ALA A 121 6.06 12.27 -9.95
N GLU A 122 5.45 12.27 -8.77
CA GLU A 122 5.31 13.48 -7.95
C GLU A 122 6.67 14.01 -7.49
N ALA A 123 7.56 13.12 -7.04
CA ALA A 123 8.91 13.49 -6.65
C ALA A 123 9.72 14.05 -7.84
N ALA A 124 9.60 13.45 -9.01
CA ALA A 124 10.24 13.90 -10.25
C ALA A 124 9.72 15.28 -10.71
N ALA A 125 8.44 15.57 -10.47
CA ALA A 125 7.84 16.89 -10.70
C ALA A 125 8.24 17.94 -9.65
N GLY A 126 9.06 17.57 -8.65
CA GLY A 126 9.51 18.46 -7.58
C GLY A 126 8.54 18.57 -6.40
N GLY A 127 7.44 17.82 -6.41
CA GLY A 127 6.47 17.74 -5.32
C GLY A 127 6.90 16.78 -4.20
N ARG A 128 5.97 16.52 -3.29
CA ARG A 128 6.10 15.52 -2.21
C ARG A 128 4.92 14.56 -2.27
N ALA A 129 5.14 13.28 -2.02
CA ALA A 129 4.08 12.29 -1.94
C ALA A 129 4.03 11.60 -0.58
N LEU A 130 2.82 11.25 -0.16
CA LEU A 130 2.52 10.39 0.98
C LEU A 130 1.79 9.16 0.44
N ILE A 131 2.34 7.98 0.67
CA ILE A 131 1.72 6.69 0.29
C ILE A 131 1.09 6.09 1.53
N MET A 132 -0.24 6.04 1.56
CA MET A 132 -1.01 5.49 2.67
C MET A 132 -1.31 4.02 2.44
N THR A 133 -0.67 3.16 3.19
CA THR A 133 -0.85 1.70 3.10
C THR A 133 -0.54 1.00 4.43
N GLY A 134 -0.82 -0.28 4.53
CA GLY A 134 -0.33 -1.17 5.60
C GLY A 134 0.67 -2.20 5.10
N ASP A 135 1.06 -2.10 3.84
CA ASP A 135 2.06 -2.98 3.26
C ASP A 135 3.47 -2.43 3.50
N ARG A 136 4.36 -3.30 3.98
CA ARG A 136 5.75 -2.94 4.28
C ARG A 136 6.66 -2.99 3.06
N ASP A 137 6.21 -3.64 2.00
CA ASP A 137 6.93 -3.71 0.74
C ASP A 137 7.00 -2.32 0.10
N MET A 138 6.01 -1.48 0.40
CA MET A 138 5.97 -0.08 0.01
C MET A 138 7.07 0.78 0.64
N TYR A 139 7.81 0.27 1.63
CA TYR A 139 8.98 0.99 2.18
C TYR A 139 10.08 1.21 1.14
N GLN A 140 10.09 0.44 0.05
CA GLN A 140 10.97 0.69 -1.10
C GLN A 140 10.74 2.05 -1.78
N CYS A 141 9.56 2.64 -1.61
CA CYS A 141 9.21 3.95 -2.19
C CYS A 141 9.76 5.14 -1.38
N ALA A 142 10.19 4.92 -0.13
CA ALA A 142 10.65 6.00 0.73
C ALA A 142 11.87 6.73 0.15
N SER A 143 11.80 8.05 0.08
CA SER A 143 12.87 8.92 -0.43
C SER A 143 12.79 10.28 0.28
N ASP A 144 13.67 11.21 -0.09
CA ASP A 144 13.63 12.58 0.45
C ASP A 144 12.31 13.32 0.16
N ARG A 145 11.51 12.83 -0.82
CA ARG A 145 10.25 13.43 -1.25
C ARG A 145 9.04 12.53 -1.12
N VAL A 146 9.24 11.26 -0.84
CA VAL A 146 8.17 10.26 -0.67
C VAL A 146 8.27 9.65 0.71
N SER A 147 7.19 9.70 1.49
CA SER A 147 7.07 9.00 2.76
C SER A 147 5.91 7.99 2.71
N VAL A 148 6.05 6.87 3.41
CA VAL A 148 4.97 5.90 3.58
C VAL A 148 4.22 6.21 4.88
N VAL A 149 2.93 6.48 4.77
CA VAL A 149 2.02 6.61 5.92
C VAL A 149 1.49 5.23 6.26
N PHE A 150 2.20 4.57 7.16
CA PHE A 150 1.92 3.20 7.57
C PHE A 150 0.82 3.12 8.63
N LEU A 151 -0.24 2.36 8.34
CA LEU A 151 -1.37 2.16 9.22
C LEU A 151 -1.11 0.97 10.17
N LYS A 152 -0.89 1.24 11.45
CA LYS A 152 -0.66 0.20 12.46
C LYS A 152 -1.90 -0.67 12.70
N GLN A 153 -1.69 -1.97 12.87
CA GLN A 153 -2.76 -2.88 13.29
C GLN A 153 -3.22 -2.56 14.72
N GLY A 154 -4.53 -2.59 14.97
CA GLY A 154 -5.12 -2.46 16.31
C GLY A 154 -4.99 -1.09 16.97
N ALA A 155 -4.20 -0.17 16.45
CA ALA A 155 -4.02 1.16 16.99
C ALA A 155 -4.74 2.22 16.14
N SER A 156 -5.25 3.26 16.77
CA SER A 156 -5.87 4.41 16.09
C SER A 156 -4.84 5.37 15.48
N GLY A 157 -3.61 4.88 15.18
CA GLY A 157 -2.51 5.71 14.71
C GLY A 157 -1.97 5.31 13.34
N PHE A 158 -1.34 6.26 12.70
CA PHE A 158 -0.47 6.06 11.56
C PHE A 158 0.96 6.47 11.94
N GLU A 159 1.91 6.00 11.19
CA GLU A 159 3.32 6.27 11.38
C GLU A 159 3.92 6.66 10.03
N GLU A 160 4.64 7.77 9.99
CA GLU A 160 5.35 8.18 8.79
C GLU A 160 6.69 7.47 8.73
N VAL A 161 6.95 6.79 7.62
CA VAL A 161 8.15 6.01 7.37
C VAL A 161 8.91 6.69 6.24
N ASP A 162 10.01 7.32 6.59
CA ASP A 162 11.00 7.91 5.71
C ASP A 162 12.19 6.95 5.51
N PRO A 163 13.20 7.29 4.69
CA PRO A 163 14.37 6.42 4.48
C PRO A 163 15.13 6.06 5.75
N ASP A 164 15.22 6.96 6.73
CA ASP A 164 15.94 6.69 7.97
C ASP A 164 15.18 5.72 8.85
N GLU A 165 13.86 5.83 8.87
CA GLU A 165 13.00 4.88 9.55
C GLU A 165 13.06 3.48 8.89
N VAL A 166 13.15 3.39 7.56
CA VAL A 166 13.37 2.11 6.86
C VAL A 166 14.71 1.50 7.29
N ARG A 167 15.80 2.28 7.29
CA ARG A 167 17.11 1.81 7.76
C ARG A 167 17.07 1.34 9.20
N ARG A 168 16.36 2.06 10.07
CA ARG A 168 16.21 1.71 11.48
C ARG A 168 15.46 0.39 11.67
N ARG A 169 14.42 0.12 10.86
CA ARG A 169 13.59 -1.10 10.95
C ARG A 169 14.24 -2.32 10.34
N TYR A 170 14.82 -2.16 9.16
CA TYR A 170 15.29 -3.27 8.34
C TYR A 170 16.81 -3.43 8.33
N GLY A 171 17.55 -2.41 8.75
CA GLY A 171 19.01 -2.40 8.68
C GLY A 171 19.53 -2.21 7.25
N VAL A 172 18.65 -1.90 6.30
CA VAL A 172 18.96 -1.61 4.89
C VAL A 172 18.18 -0.38 4.44
N GLY A 173 18.62 0.28 3.37
CA GLY A 173 17.90 1.39 2.77
C GLY A 173 16.68 0.95 1.94
N PRO A 174 15.81 1.91 1.57
CA PRO A 174 14.63 1.65 0.74
C PRO A 174 14.95 0.86 -0.54
N GLU A 175 16.04 1.19 -1.19
CA GLU A 175 16.51 0.58 -2.44
C GLU A 175 16.80 -0.92 -2.33
N LEU A 176 17.03 -1.42 -1.13
CA LEU A 176 17.31 -2.83 -0.85
C LEU A 176 16.13 -3.59 -0.25
N VAL A 177 14.98 -2.95 -0.09
CA VAL A 177 13.77 -3.61 0.47
C VAL A 177 13.34 -4.81 -0.37
N PRO A 178 13.28 -4.77 -1.71
CA PRO A 178 12.95 -5.96 -2.52
C PRO A 178 13.95 -7.11 -2.32
N ASP A 179 15.23 -6.82 -2.29
CA ASP A 179 16.29 -7.81 -2.08
C ASP A 179 16.23 -8.41 -0.66
N PHE A 180 15.88 -7.58 0.33
CA PHE A 180 15.66 -8.01 1.71
C PHE A 180 14.45 -8.96 1.81
N ILE A 181 13.37 -8.66 1.12
CA ILE A 181 12.17 -9.52 1.05
C ILE A 181 12.52 -10.84 0.36
N ALA A 182 13.23 -10.81 -0.75
CA ALA A 182 13.67 -12.02 -1.45
C ALA A 182 14.43 -12.97 -0.55
N LEU A 183 15.35 -12.44 0.27
CA LEU A 183 16.17 -13.24 1.18
C LEU A 183 15.40 -13.74 2.40
N ARG A 184 14.66 -12.84 3.06
CA ARG A 184 13.90 -13.12 4.29
C ARG A 184 12.65 -13.94 4.03
N GLY A 185 12.02 -13.72 2.89
CA GLY A 185 10.66 -14.12 2.55
C GLY A 185 9.60 -13.12 3.04
N ASP A 186 8.42 -13.25 2.48
CA ASP A 186 7.20 -12.61 2.96
C ASP A 186 6.02 -13.59 2.99
N PRO A 187 5.58 -13.99 4.20
CA PRO A 187 4.46 -14.93 4.35
C PRO A 187 3.13 -14.38 3.87
N SER A 188 2.92 -13.04 3.86
CA SER A 188 1.67 -12.42 3.39
C SER A 188 1.48 -12.61 1.89
N ASP A 189 2.59 -12.63 1.15
CA ASP A 189 2.62 -12.82 -0.29
C ASP A 189 2.90 -14.28 -0.70
N GLY A 190 3.13 -15.15 0.28
CA GLY A 190 3.46 -16.55 0.03
C GLY A 190 4.92 -16.75 -0.40
N LEU A 191 5.81 -15.77 -0.18
CA LEU A 191 7.22 -15.86 -0.54
C LEU A 191 8.02 -16.50 0.62
N PRO A 192 8.59 -17.72 0.43
CA PRO A 192 9.28 -18.43 1.53
C PRO A 192 10.66 -17.87 1.87
N GLY A 193 11.30 -17.12 0.95
CA GLY A 193 12.66 -16.66 1.10
C GLY A 193 13.71 -17.78 1.08
N ALA A 194 14.95 -17.45 1.49
CA ALA A 194 16.03 -18.42 1.59
C ALA A 194 15.97 -19.20 2.91
N PRO A 195 16.00 -20.55 2.90
CA PRO A 195 15.93 -21.36 4.10
C PRO A 195 17.00 -21.02 5.14
N GLY A 196 16.57 -20.61 6.34
CA GLY A 196 17.47 -20.24 7.44
C GLY A 196 18.01 -18.82 7.38
N ILE A 197 17.58 -18.00 6.45
CA ILE A 197 17.88 -16.56 6.37
C ILE A 197 16.68 -15.76 6.89
N GLY A 198 16.76 -15.31 8.14
CA GLY A 198 15.81 -14.37 8.72
C GLY A 198 16.27 -12.93 8.57
N ALA A 199 15.46 -11.99 9.05
CA ALA A 199 15.66 -10.54 8.88
C ALA A 199 17.07 -10.04 9.24
N LYS A 200 17.63 -10.46 10.38
CA LYS A 200 18.98 -10.04 10.81
C LYS A 200 20.08 -10.53 9.85
N THR A 201 19.94 -11.76 9.36
CA THR A 201 20.91 -12.35 8.44
C THR A 201 20.80 -11.70 7.06
N ALA A 202 19.57 -11.49 6.55
CA ALA A 202 19.34 -10.81 5.29
C ALA A 202 19.93 -9.39 5.30
N ALA A 203 19.64 -8.60 6.33
CA ALA A 203 20.20 -7.25 6.48
C ALA A 203 21.75 -7.26 6.51
N ALA A 204 22.36 -8.16 7.28
CA ALA A 204 23.82 -8.25 7.37
C ALA A 204 24.48 -8.65 6.04
N LEU A 205 23.84 -9.57 5.30
CA LEU A 205 24.33 -10.00 3.98
C LEU A 205 24.23 -8.84 2.97
N LEU A 206 23.12 -8.14 2.93
CA LEU A 206 22.91 -7.00 2.02
C LEU A 206 23.83 -5.82 2.36
N ALA A 207 23.99 -5.51 3.64
CA ALA A 207 24.93 -4.47 4.08
C ALA A 207 26.40 -4.78 3.64
N ARG A 208 26.76 -6.06 3.59
CA ARG A 208 28.12 -6.49 3.20
C ARG A 208 28.31 -6.59 1.69
N HIS A 209 27.31 -7.08 0.96
CA HIS A 209 27.44 -7.45 -0.45
C HIS A 209 26.65 -6.53 -1.40
N GLY A 210 25.87 -5.58 -0.87
CA GLY A 210 25.25 -4.48 -1.61
C GLY A 210 23.97 -4.82 -2.39
N SER A 211 23.73 -6.09 -2.72
CA SER A 211 22.55 -6.52 -3.49
C SER A 211 22.29 -8.01 -3.32
N LEU A 212 21.10 -8.48 -3.72
CA LEU A 212 20.78 -9.91 -3.80
C LEU A 212 21.77 -10.67 -4.67
N GLU A 213 22.15 -10.14 -5.83
CA GLU A 213 23.15 -10.76 -6.71
C GLU A 213 24.51 -10.83 -6.06
N GLY A 214 24.93 -9.77 -5.35
CA GLY A 214 26.18 -9.78 -4.58
C GLY A 214 26.16 -10.84 -3.48
N VAL A 215 25.04 -11.02 -2.79
CA VAL A 215 24.85 -12.05 -1.77
C VAL A 215 24.91 -13.46 -2.38
N ILE A 216 24.24 -13.68 -3.51
CA ILE A 216 24.27 -14.99 -4.22
C ILE A 216 25.69 -15.31 -4.72
N ALA A 217 26.37 -14.35 -5.32
CA ALA A 217 27.74 -14.51 -5.80
C ALA A 217 28.74 -14.86 -4.67
N ALA A 218 28.52 -14.24 -3.49
CA ALA A 218 29.35 -14.47 -2.29
C ALA A 218 28.88 -15.67 -1.44
N ALA A 219 27.99 -16.54 -1.95
CA ALA A 219 27.49 -17.70 -1.22
C ALA A 219 28.62 -18.60 -0.69
N GLY A 220 29.74 -18.71 -1.44
CA GLY A 220 30.90 -19.49 -1.03
C GLY A 220 31.62 -19.00 0.24
N GLU A 221 31.44 -17.75 0.60
CA GLU A 221 32.02 -17.14 1.80
C GLU A 221 31.17 -17.38 3.08
N GLN A 222 29.99 -17.95 2.91
CA GLN A 222 29.06 -18.14 3.99
C GLN A 222 29.21 -19.50 4.67
N ARG A 223 28.60 -19.62 5.88
CA ARG A 223 28.51 -20.92 6.56
C ARG A 223 27.82 -21.95 5.65
N PRO A 224 28.19 -23.25 5.70
CA PRO A 224 27.71 -24.26 4.74
C PRO A 224 26.19 -24.26 4.52
N LYS A 225 25.40 -24.13 5.59
CA LYS A 225 23.93 -24.11 5.51
C LYS A 225 23.40 -22.91 4.73
N ILE A 226 23.96 -21.73 4.97
CA ILE A 226 23.58 -20.49 4.27
C ILE A 226 24.09 -20.54 2.82
N ALA A 227 25.31 -21.02 2.61
CA ALA A 227 25.87 -21.20 1.27
C ALA A 227 25.00 -22.10 0.40
N ALA A 228 24.55 -23.24 0.93
CA ALA A 228 23.64 -24.16 0.26
C ALA A 228 22.29 -23.46 -0.03
N ALA A 229 21.68 -22.83 0.99
CA ALA A 229 20.41 -22.13 0.82
C ALA A 229 20.44 -21.06 -0.31
N LEU A 230 21.53 -20.31 -0.41
CA LEU A 230 21.69 -19.28 -1.45
C LEU A 230 21.90 -19.89 -2.84
N ARG A 231 22.75 -20.95 -2.97
CA ARG A 231 23.04 -21.58 -4.25
C ARG A 231 21.86 -22.38 -4.79
N ASP A 232 21.26 -23.20 -3.93
CA ASP A 232 20.19 -24.12 -4.34
C ASP A 232 18.90 -23.40 -4.68
N ASN A 233 18.71 -22.17 -4.16
CA ASN A 233 17.51 -21.35 -4.39
C ASN A 233 17.79 -20.07 -5.20
N ALA A 234 18.95 -19.93 -5.83
CA ALA A 234 19.34 -18.67 -6.48
C ALA A 234 18.29 -18.15 -7.48
N GLU A 235 17.75 -19.01 -8.34
CA GLU A 235 16.72 -18.62 -9.32
C GLU A 235 15.40 -18.20 -8.65
N LEU A 236 14.99 -18.93 -7.62
CA LEU A 236 13.79 -18.56 -6.84
C LEU A 236 13.96 -17.23 -6.11
N LEU A 237 15.14 -16.98 -5.53
CA LEU A 237 15.42 -15.72 -4.84
C LEU A 237 15.41 -14.54 -5.82
N ARG A 238 15.89 -14.72 -7.05
CA ARG A 238 15.77 -13.72 -8.12
C ARG A 238 14.31 -13.44 -8.46
N ALA A 239 13.52 -14.51 -8.63
CA ALA A 239 12.09 -14.38 -8.86
C ALA A 239 11.39 -13.64 -7.71
N PHE A 240 11.72 -13.94 -6.45
CA PHE A 240 11.15 -13.22 -5.30
C PHE A 240 11.56 -11.76 -5.26
N GLY A 241 12.81 -11.43 -5.62
CA GLY A 241 13.27 -10.05 -5.72
C GLY A 241 12.53 -9.27 -6.82
N GLU A 242 12.26 -9.92 -7.95
CA GLU A 242 11.50 -9.34 -9.05
C GLU A 242 10.01 -9.17 -8.70
N ILE A 243 9.43 -10.11 -7.96
CA ILE A 243 8.04 -10.01 -7.45
C ILE A 243 7.91 -8.87 -6.45
N ALA A 244 8.82 -8.76 -5.49
CA ALA A 244 8.80 -7.72 -4.47
C ALA A 244 9.08 -6.32 -5.03
N ARG A 245 9.73 -6.23 -6.20
CA ARG A 245 10.04 -4.96 -6.86
C ARG A 245 8.82 -4.40 -7.57
N LEU A 246 8.49 -3.15 -7.28
CA LEU A 246 7.39 -2.47 -7.96
C LEU A 246 7.74 -2.22 -9.43
N ARG A 247 6.75 -2.42 -10.30
CA ARG A 247 6.85 -2.07 -11.72
C ARG A 247 6.41 -0.63 -11.94
N GLY A 248 7.33 0.19 -12.43
CA GLY A 248 7.00 1.55 -12.86
C GLY A 248 6.05 1.54 -14.07
N THR A 249 5.04 2.40 -14.03
CA THR A 249 4.13 2.65 -15.14
C THR A 249 3.90 4.14 -15.34
N ALA A 250 3.51 4.52 -16.54
CA ALA A 250 3.15 5.91 -16.81
C ALA A 250 1.85 6.28 -16.08
N VAL A 251 1.93 7.28 -15.21
CA VAL A 251 0.78 7.81 -14.46
C VAL A 251 0.63 9.30 -14.74
N ALA A 252 -0.62 9.76 -14.82
CA ALA A 252 -0.90 11.19 -14.90
C ALA A 252 -1.03 11.76 -13.48
N LEU A 253 -0.23 12.78 -13.18
CA LEU A 253 -0.38 13.51 -11.92
C LEU A 253 -1.66 14.34 -11.95
N PRO A 254 -2.46 14.33 -10.89
CA PRO A 254 -3.65 15.15 -10.81
C PRO A 254 -3.28 16.64 -10.64
N ALA A 255 -4.16 17.50 -11.14
CA ALA A 255 -4.19 18.89 -10.71
C ALA A 255 -4.59 19.00 -9.24
N ASP A 256 -4.23 20.11 -8.61
CA ASP A 256 -4.64 20.38 -7.23
C ASP A 256 -6.17 20.38 -7.13
N ARG A 257 -6.69 19.68 -6.13
CA ARG A 257 -8.13 19.53 -5.93
C ARG A 257 -8.46 19.38 -4.46
N ASP A 258 -9.35 20.22 -3.97
CA ASP A 258 -9.88 20.11 -2.63
C ASP A 258 -10.89 18.94 -2.51
N THR A 259 -11.02 18.42 -1.29
CA THR A 259 -12.08 17.45 -0.98
C THR A 259 -13.45 18.14 -1.01
N ASP A 260 -14.36 17.62 -1.83
CA ASP A 260 -15.76 18.11 -1.91
C ASP A 260 -16.62 17.49 -0.81
N LEU A 261 -16.68 18.18 0.32
CA LEU A 261 -17.45 17.71 1.48
C LEU A 261 -18.95 17.68 1.21
N ALA A 262 -19.48 18.58 0.35
CA ALA A 262 -20.91 18.68 0.08
C ALA A 262 -21.39 17.52 -0.82
N GLN A 263 -20.68 17.24 -1.91
CA GLN A 263 -21.00 16.09 -2.76
C GLN A 263 -20.71 14.77 -2.04
N GLY A 264 -19.64 14.69 -1.26
CA GLY A 264 -19.34 13.55 -0.40
C GLY A 264 -20.46 13.27 0.62
N ALA A 265 -21.03 14.31 1.23
CA ALA A 265 -22.17 14.16 2.14
C ALA A 265 -23.41 13.60 1.42
N ALA A 266 -23.69 14.07 0.20
CA ALA A 266 -24.80 13.56 -0.60
C ALA A 266 -24.62 12.07 -0.97
N ALA A 267 -23.43 11.68 -1.42
CA ALA A 267 -23.10 10.29 -1.73
C ALA A 267 -23.16 9.38 -0.49
N ALA A 268 -22.60 9.82 0.63
CA ALA A 268 -22.65 9.09 1.90
C ALA A 268 -24.12 8.85 2.35
N ARG A 269 -25.00 9.84 2.19
CA ARG A 269 -26.43 9.70 2.51
C ARG A 269 -27.11 8.68 1.60
N GLY A 270 -26.76 8.65 0.30
CA GLY A 270 -27.25 7.64 -0.65
C GLY A 270 -26.89 6.20 -0.26
N LEU A 271 -25.77 6.03 0.43
CA LEU A 271 -25.29 4.75 0.99
C LEU A 271 -25.80 4.48 2.42
N GLY A 272 -26.71 5.31 2.97
CA GLY A 272 -27.20 5.14 4.34
C GLY A 272 -26.21 5.54 5.43
N LEU A 273 -25.08 6.13 5.09
CA LEU A 273 -24.04 6.62 6.01
C LEU A 273 -24.41 8.00 6.60
N ASN A 274 -25.58 8.10 7.22
CA ASN A 274 -26.19 9.37 7.64
C ASN A 274 -25.30 10.18 8.59
N ARG A 275 -24.67 9.54 9.58
CA ARG A 275 -23.77 10.23 10.53
C ARG A 275 -22.52 10.80 9.84
N LEU A 276 -21.97 10.08 8.86
CA LEU A 276 -20.89 10.59 8.04
C LEU A 276 -21.37 11.79 7.22
N ALA A 277 -22.52 11.67 6.56
CA ALA A 277 -23.11 12.74 5.76
C ALA A 277 -23.37 14.02 6.58
N GLU A 278 -23.94 13.88 7.78
CA GLU A 278 -24.16 15.01 8.71
C GLU A 278 -22.84 15.69 9.10
N ARG A 279 -21.82 14.91 9.43
CA ARG A 279 -20.49 15.43 9.80
C ARG A 279 -19.82 16.15 8.63
N LEU A 280 -19.86 15.57 7.41
CA LEU A 280 -19.31 16.21 6.21
C LEU A 280 -20.06 17.51 5.88
N GLN A 281 -21.39 17.54 6.07
CA GLN A 281 -22.21 18.72 5.80
C GLN A 281 -22.01 19.84 6.83
N ALA A 282 -21.70 19.49 8.07
CA ALA A 282 -21.46 20.47 9.14
C ALA A 282 -20.07 21.10 9.07
N ALA A 283 -19.09 20.40 8.50
CA ALA A 283 -17.73 20.89 8.37
C ALA A 283 -17.63 21.89 7.21
N GLY A 284 -17.03 23.04 7.47
CA GLY A 284 -16.70 24.04 6.44
C GLY A 284 -15.40 23.72 5.70
N SER A 285 -14.57 22.87 6.30
CA SER A 285 -13.27 22.45 5.74
C SER A 285 -12.83 21.10 6.31
N LEU A 286 -11.84 20.46 5.68
CA LEU A 286 -11.23 19.23 6.19
C LEU A 286 -10.65 19.38 7.62
N ALA A 287 -10.21 20.59 7.99
CA ALA A 287 -9.62 20.83 9.31
C ALA A 287 -10.65 20.77 10.46
N GLU A 288 -11.93 20.77 10.15
CA GLU A 288 -13.04 20.71 11.11
C GLU A 288 -13.60 19.28 11.30
N LEU A 289 -13.10 18.32 10.53
CA LEU A 289 -13.48 16.90 10.60
C LEU A 289 -12.68 16.12 11.65
#